data_8fbc31958ae85fa3724fc4e95ef10797
#
_entry.id   8fbc31958ae85fa3724fc4e95ef10797
#
_cell.length_a   1.000
_cell.length_b   1.000
_cell.length_c   1.000
_cell.angle_alpha   90.00
_cell.angle_beta   90.00
_cell.angle_gamma   90.00
#
_symmetry.space_group_name_H-M   'P 1'
#
loop_
_entity.id
_entity.type
_entity.pdbx_description
1 polymer ?
#
loop_
_entity_poly.entity_id
_entity_poly.type
_entity_poly.pdbx_seq_one_letter_code
_entity_poly.pdbx_strand_id
1 'polypeptide(L)'
;FLTYLKNFQFACGIYAIPEGTPIFPPEPSLPVRGPILQAPFIETMILLSINHQSLIATKSNRIVRAANGRPVLELGARRAQGADGAILGARAAYIGGCKGTACTISDRDFNVPALGTMAHSWVQTFDSEYEALKKYAELYPENCTLLVDTYNTLKSGVPNAIKVFKEILIPKGYKPGAIRID
;
A
#
# COMPACT_ATOMS: atom_id res chain seq x y z
N PHE A 1 -2.28 -22.92 36.79
CA PHE A 1 -2.39 -22.19 35.52
C PHE A 1 -1.03 -21.64 35.06
N LEU A 2 -0.32 -20.87 35.89
CA LEU A 2 1.00 -20.33 35.55
C LEU A 2 2.02 -21.38 35.16
N THR A 3 2.04 -22.53 35.86
CA THR A 3 2.89 -23.66 35.53
C THR A 3 2.56 -24.26 34.16
N TYR A 4 1.27 -24.33 33.82
CA TYR A 4 0.83 -24.76 32.50
C TYR A 4 1.32 -23.80 31.41
N LEU A 5 1.16 -22.48 31.60
CA LEU A 5 1.64 -21.48 30.64
C LEU A 5 3.15 -21.50 30.48
N LYS A 6 3.90 -21.69 31.60
CA LYS A 6 5.37 -21.76 31.55
C LYS A 6 5.88 -22.93 30.71
N ASN A 7 5.12 -24.04 30.73
CA ASN A 7 5.46 -25.26 30.00
C ASN A 7 4.61 -25.45 28.73
N PHE A 8 3.95 -24.38 28.27
CA PHE A 8 3.03 -24.45 27.14
C PHE A 8 3.79 -24.83 25.87
N GLN A 9 3.34 -25.90 25.24
CA GLN A 9 3.76 -26.32 23.91
C GLN A 9 2.51 -26.47 23.05
N PHE A 10 2.46 -25.72 21.95
CA PHE A 10 1.35 -25.76 21.03
C PHE A 10 1.32 -27.11 20.30
N ALA A 11 0.21 -27.83 20.45
CA ALA A 11 0.03 -29.17 19.90
C ALA A 11 -1.21 -29.30 18.99
N CYS A 12 -1.80 -28.17 18.55
CA CYS A 12 -2.90 -28.21 17.60
C CYS A 12 -2.40 -28.28 16.16
N GLY A 13 -3.12 -29.05 15.34
CA GLY A 13 -3.01 -28.95 13.88
C GLY A 13 -3.82 -27.76 13.37
N ILE A 14 -3.26 -26.99 12.47
CA ILE A 14 -3.94 -25.89 11.77
C ILE A 14 -4.01 -26.24 10.30
N TYR A 15 -5.20 -26.20 9.73
CA TYR A 15 -5.46 -26.40 8.31
C TYR A 15 -5.94 -25.07 7.74
N ALA A 16 -5.23 -24.53 6.79
CA ALA A 16 -5.57 -23.22 6.23
C ALA A 16 -5.73 -23.29 4.72
N ILE A 17 -6.68 -22.54 4.20
CA ILE A 17 -6.78 -22.28 2.78
C ILE A 17 -5.57 -21.41 2.37
N PRO A 18 -4.91 -21.68 1.22
CA PRO A 18 -3.78 -20.89 0.76
C PRO A 18 -4.10 -19.40 0.66
N GLU A 19 -3.15 -18.57 1.08
CA GLU A 19 -3.28 -17.12 1.07
C GLU A 19 -3.59 -16.58 -0.33
N GLY A 20 -4.47 -15.56 -0.40
CA GLY A 20 -4.93 -14.99 -1.67
C GLY A 20 -6.08 -15.74 -2.34
N THR A 21 -6.48 -16.90 -1.82
CA THR A 21 -7.64 -17.64 -2.32
C THR A 21 -8.94 -16.98 -1.88
N PRO A 22 -9.88 -16.65 -2.79
CA PRO A 22 -11.21 -16.19 -2.40
C PRO A 22 -11.97 -17.28 -1.64
N ILE A 23 -12.60 -16.90 -0.54
CA ILE A 23 -13.44 -17.78 0.29
C ILE A 23 -14.86 -17.21 0.39
N PHE A 24 -15.83 -18.07 0.61
CA PHE A 24 -17.24 -17.70 0.73
C PHE A 24 -17.85 -18.30 2.00
N PRO A 25 -18.77 -17.58 2.67
CA PRO A 25 -19.51 -18.17 3.78
C PRO A 25 -20.41 -19.33 3.30
N PRO A 26 -20.49 -20.44 4.03
CA PRO A 26 -19.90 -20.77 5.33
C PRO A 26 -18.61 -21.62 5.26
N GLU A 27 -17.76 -21.43 4.27
CA GLU A 27 -16.52 -22.21 4.14
C GLU A 27 -15.58 -22.00 5.32
N PRO A 28 -15.09 -23.10 5.96
CA PRO A 28 -14.13 -22.99 7.05
C PRO A 28 -12.76 -22.61 6.52
N SER A 29 -12.34 -21.36 6.70
CA SER A 29 -11.07 -20.84 6.17
C SER A 29 -9.84 -21.34 6.91
N LEU A 30 -9.97 -21.62 8.23
CA LEU A 30 -8.87 -22.03 9.10
C LEU A 30 -9.33 -22.93 10.26
N PRO A 31 -9.63 -24.22 10.01
CA PRO A 31 -9.89 -25.18 11.06
C PRO A 31 -8.69 -25.42 11.97
N VAL A 32 -8.91 -25.38 13.27
CA VAL A 32 -7.92 -25.72 14.29
C VAL A 32 -8.38 -26.99 15.02
N ARG A 33 -7.55 -28.02 15.05
CA ARG A 33 -7.85 -29.31 15.69
C ARG A 33 -6.79 -29.65 16.75
N GLY A 34 -7.19 -29.84 17.98
CA GLY A 34 -6.28 -30.19 19.07
C GLY A 34 -6.93 -30.17 20.44
N PRO A 35 -6.11 -30.14 21.50
CA PRO A 35 -6.61 -30.08 22.88
C PRO A 35 -7.50 -28.87 23.12
N ILE A 36 -8.64 -29.08 23.77
CA ILE A 36 -9.66 -28.04 24.02
C ILE A 36 -9.10 -26.82 24.78
N LEU A 37 -8.09 -26.98 25.61
CA LEU A 37 -7.47 -25.87 26.32
C LEU A 37 -6.58 -24.99 25.42
N GLN A 38 -6.09 -25.53 24.30
CA GLN A 38 -5.17 -24.83 23.41
C GLN A 38 -5.88 -24.14 22.25
N ALA A 39 -6.86 -24.80 21.63
CA ALA A 39 -7.56 -24.27 20.48
C ALA A 39 -8.26 -22.94 20.77
N PRO A 40 -9.09 -22.79 21.82
CA PRO A 40 -9.68 -21.49 22.19
C PRO A 40 -8.67 -20.45 22.65
N PHE A 41 -7.53 -20.88 23.20
CA PHE A 41 -6.50 -19.96 23.68
C PHE A 41 -5.88 -19.10 22.58
N ILE A 42 -5.78 -19.63 21.37
CA ILE A 42 -5.24 -18.90 20.22
C ILE A 42 -6.31 -18.22 19.34
N GLU A 43 -7.59 -18.45 19.61
CA GLU A 43 -8.71 -18.01 18.79
C GLU A 43 -8.66 -16.50 18.51
N THR A 44 -8.59 -15.69 19.56
CA THR A 44 -8.59 -14.23 19.43
C THR A 44 -7.40 -13.72 18.60
N MET A 45 -6.22 -14.30 18.80
CA MET A 45 -5.02 -13.95 18.04
C MET A 45 -5.18 -14.27 16.55
N ILE A 46 -5.73 -15.44 16.23
CA ILE A 46 -5.98 -15.84 14.84
C ILE A 46 -7.01 -14.92 14.20
N LEU A 47 -8.13 -14.68 14.86
CA LEU A 47 -9.18 -13.81 14.33
C LEU A 47 -8.67 -12.38 14.10
N LEU A 48 -7.91 -11.82 15.04
CA LEU A 48 -7.31 -10.51 14.91
C LEU A 48 -6.37 -10.43 13.69
N SER A 49 -5.55 -11.45 13.51
CA SER A 49 -4.56 -11.50 12.41
C SER A 49 -5.22 -11.66 11.03
N ILE A 50 -6.26 -12.49 10.94
CA ILE A 50 -6.90 -12.80 9.65
C ILE A 50 -7.91 -11.74 9.25
N ASN A 51 -8.74 -11.26 10.19
CA ASN A 51 -9.90 -10.42 9.89
C ASN A 51 -9.48 -9.11 9.20
N HIS A 52 -8.55 -8.35 9.77
CA HIS A 52 -8.08 -7.09 9.21
C HIS A 52 -7.51 -7.28 7.79
N GLN A 53 -6.61 -8.24 7.62
CA GLN A 53 -5.95 -8.48 6.34
C GLN A 53 -6.95 -8.98 5.27
N SER A 54 -7.88 -9.86 5.61
CA SER A 54 -8.90 -10.35 4.68
C SER A 54 -9.85 -9.24 4.21
N LEU A 55 -10.25 -8.34 5.11
CA LEU A 55 -11.09 -7.20 4.77
C LEU A 55 -10.37 -6.21 3.85
N ILE A 56 -9.10 -5.90 4.11
CA ILE A 56 -8.29 -5.03 3.26
C ILE A 56 -8.07 -5.66 1.89
N ALA A 57 -7.67 -6.94 1.83
CA ALA A 57 -7.49 -7.65 0.57
C ALA A 57 -8.77 -7.69 -0.26
N THR A 58 -9.91 -7.97 0.36
CA THR A 58 -11.22 -7.98 -0.29
C THR A 58 -11.58 -6.62 -0.87
N LYS A 59 -11.41 -5.54 -0.09
CA LYS A 59 -11.68 -4.18 -0.56
C LYS A 59 -10.75 -3.80 -1.70
N SER A 60 -9.47 -4.09 -1.56
CA SER A 60 -8.45 -3.81 -2.58
C SER A 60 -8.75 -4.54 -3.88
N ASN A 61 -9.12 -5.82 -3.81
CA ASN A 61 -9.50 -6.60 -4.98
C ASN A 61 -10.71 -6.00 -5.72
N ARG A 62 -11.72 -5.54 -4.99
CA ARG A 62 -12.88 -4.85 -5.59
C ARG A 62 -12.47 -3.57 -6.32
N ILE A 63 -11.58 -2.77 -5.72
CA ILE A 63 -11.07 -1.54 -6.33
C ILE A 63 -10.23 -1.86 -7.58
N VAL A 64 -9.32 -2.83 -7.49
CA VAL A 64 -8.49 -3.26 -8.62
C VAL A 64 -9.35 -3.74 -9.80
N ARG A 65 -10.41 -4.51 -9.53
CA ARG A 65 -11.36 -4.95 -10.57
C ARG A 65 -12.10 -3.76 -11.18
N ALA A 66 -12.56 -2.81 -10.37
CA ALA A 66 -13.22 -1.59 -10.85
C ALA A 66 -12.28 -0.69 -11.67
N ALA A 67 -10.98 -0.72 -11.39
CA ALA A 67 -9.97 0.03 -12.14
C ALA A 67 -9.74 -0.47 -13.58
N ASN A 68 -10.32 -1.59 -13.95
CA ASN A 68 -10.34 -2.14 -15.31
C ASN A 68 -8.95 -2.15 -15.99
N GLY A 69 -8.00 -2.82 -15.34
CA GLY A 69 -6.61 -2.96 -15.82
C GLY A 69 -5.68 -1.78 -15.50
N ARG A 70 -6.18 -0.67 -14.96
CA ARG A 70 -5.32 0.42 -14.49
C ARG A 70 -4.63 0.04 -13.19
N PRO A 71 -3.36 0.42 -12.98
CA PRO A 71 -2.65 0.14 -11.74
C PRO A 71 -3.30 0.88 -10.55
N VAL A 72 -3.44 0.17 -9.43
CA VAL A 72 -3.90 0.73 -8.16
C VAL A 72 -2.75 0.66 -7.17
N LEU A 73 -2.49 1.75 -6.44
CA LEU A 73 -1.50 1.85 -5.38
C LEU A 73 -2.19 2.01 -4.03
N GLU A 74 -1.63 1.36 -3.02
CA GLU A 74 -2.07 1.53 -1.65
C GLU A 74 -1.32 2.71 -1.00
N LEU A 75 -2.03 3.75 -0.56
CA LEU A 75 -1.49 4.95 0.08
C LEU A 75 -2.20 5.27 1.41
N GLY A 76 -2.80 4.26 2.04
CA GLY A 76 -3.64 4.42 3.23
C GLY A 76 -2.90 4.38 4.56
N ALA A 77 -1.59 4.19 4.61
CA ALA A 77 -0.84 3.99 5.85
C ALA A 77 -1.12 5.06 6.93
N ARG A 78 -1.20 6.35 6.54
CA ARG A 78 -1.51 7.47 7.46
C ARG A 78 -2.93 7.44 8.04
N ARG A 79 -3.79 6.54 7.55
CA ARG A 79 -5.19 6.37 8.00
C ARG A 79 -5.43 5.01 8.65
N ALA A 80 -4.39 4.20 8.79
CA ALA A 80 -4.45 2.90 9.43
C ALA A 80 -4.56 3.02 10.95
N GLN A 81 -5.06 1.96 11.56
CA GLN A 81 -5.18 1.85 13.02
C GLN A 81 -3.91 1.20 13.58
N GLY A 82 -2.91 2.03 13.84
CA GLY A 82 -1.60 1.62 14.32
C GLY A 82 -0.62 1.19 13.22
N ALA A 83 0.65 1.05 13.60
CA ALA A 83 1.73 0.72 12.69
C ALA A 83 1.55 -0.66 12.04
N ASP A 84 1.20 -1.67 12.82
CA ASP A 84 0.96 -3.02 12.31
C ASP A 84 -0.22 -3.06 11.32
N GLY A 85 -1.27 -2.28 11.61
CA GLY A 85 -2.41 -2.11 10.70
C GLY A 85 -2.01 -1.51 9.35
N ALA A 86 -1.06 -0.57 9.33
CA ALA A 86 -0.51 0.00 8.10
C ALA A 86 0.33 -1.01 7.33
N ILE A 87 1.26 -1.69 8.00
CA ILE A 87 2.21 -2.61 7.40
C ILE A 87 1.50 -3.84 6.83
N LEU A 88 0.67 -4.49 7.63
CA LEU A 88 -0.08 -5.68 7.22
C LEU A 88 -1.21 -5.33 6.24
N GLY A 89 -1.78 -4.14 6.36
CA GLY A 89 -2.77 -3.62 5.41
C GLY A 89 -2.17 -3.41 4.02
N ALA A 90 -0.97 -2.85 3.93
CA ALA A 90 -0.25 -2.68 2.66
C ALA A 90 0.04 -4.03 1.99
N ARG A 91 0.49 -5.03 2.77
CA ARG A 91 0.69 -6.40 2.30
C ARG A 91 -0.61 -7.02 1.79
N ALA A 92 -1.68 -6.91 2.56
CA ALA A 92 -2.98 -7.44 2.19
C ALA A 92 -3.54 -6.78 0.91
N ALA A 93 -3.35 -5.47 0.75
CA ALA A 93 -3.74 -4.75 -0.47
C ALA A 93 -2.97 -5.25 -1.70
N TYR A 94 -1.68 -5.55 -1.56
CA TYR A 94 -0.86 -6.14 -2.61
C TYR A 94 -1.36 -7.53 -3.02
N ILE A 95 -1.68 -8.38 -2.04
CA ILE A 95 -2.32 -9.69 -2.29
C ILE A 95 -3.67 -9.50 -3.01
N GLY A 96 -4.42 -8.46 -2.65
CA GLY A 96 -5.67 -8.08 -3.31
C GLY A 96 -5.51 -7.55 -4.75
N GLY A 97 -4.27 -7.35 -5.22
CA GLY A 97 -3.93 -6.97 -6.59
C GLY A 97 -3.42 -5.54 -6.79
N CYS A 98 -3.23 -4.77 -5.72
CA CYS A 98 -2.53 -3.49 -5.80
C CYS A 98 -1.09 -3.69 -6.30
N LYS A 99 -0.54 -2.71 -7.02
CA LYS A 99 0.79 -2.82 -7.64
C LYS A 99 1.93 -2.40 -6.71
N GLY A 100 1.62 -1.76 -5.59
CA GLY A 100 2.59 -1.31 -4.61
C GLY A 100 1.96 -0.46 -3.52
N THR A 101 2.78 0.04 -2.62
CA THR A 101 2.38 0.80 -1.45
C THR A 101 3.29 2.00 -1.22
N ALA A 102 2.81 3.01 -0.47
CA ALA A 102 3.67 4.05 0.08
C ALA A 102 4.32 3.65 1.41
N CYS A 103 4.03 2.46 1.94
CA CYS A 103 4.56 1.96 3.20
C CYS A 103 5.89 1.23 2.97
N THR A 104 7.01 1.93 3.09
CA THR A 104 8.36 1.40 2.81
C THR A 104 8.77 0.22 3.70
N ILE A 105 8.21 0.12 4.91
CA ILE A 105 8.45 -1.04 5.80
C ILE A 105 7.88 -2.33 5.16
N SER A 106 6.75 -2.23 4.48
CA SER A 106 6.15 -3.40 3.80
C SER A 106 6.97 -3.88 2.59
N ASP A 107 7.72 -2.97 1.96
CA ASP A 107 8.71 -3.35 0.95
C ASP A 107 9.84 -4.16 1.59
N ARG A 108 10.43 -3.63 2.64
CA ARG A 108 11.52 -4.29 3.36
C ARG A 108 11.12 -5.68 3.90
N ASP A 109 9.94 -5.79 4.52
CA ASP A 109 9.58 -6.98 5.29
C ASP A 109 8.82 -8.02 4.45
N PHE A 110 8.14 -7.60 3.39
CA PHE A 110 7.26 -8.46 2.59
C PHE A 110 7.49 -8.36 1.07
N ASN A 111 8.49 -7.62 0.63
CA ASN A 111 8.76 -7.37 -0.80
C ASN A 111 7.57 -6.78 -1.55
N VAL A 112 6.77 -5.94 -0.89
CA VAL A 112 5.69 -5.19 -1.53
C VAL A 112 6.30 -3.92 -2.13
N PRO A 113 6.29 -3.71 -3.45
CA PRO A 113 7.01 -2.60 -4.06
C PRO A 113 6.63 -1.24 -3.47
N ALA A 114 7.62 -0.51 -2.92
CA ALA A 114 7.41 0.84 -2.44
C ALA A 114 7.36 1.82 -3.62
N LEU A 115 6.24 2.48 -3.79
CA LEU A 115 5.97 3.41 -4.88
C LEU A 115 5.39 4.72 -4.34
N GLY A 116 5.72 5.81 -4.99
CA GLY A 116 5.23 7.13 -4.60
C GLY A 116 5.79 8.23 -5.48
N THR A 117 5.43 9.44 -5.13
CA THR A 117 5.92 10.67 -5.75
C THR A 117 6.25 11.68 -4.66
N MET A 118 6.47 12.95 -5.03
CA MET A 118 6.66 14.04 -4.08
C MET A 118 5.41 14.30 -3.23
N ALA A 119 5.60 14.94 -2.07
CA ALA A 119 4.52 15.45 -1.22
C ALA A 119 4.25 16.93 -1.50
N HIS A 120 3.03 17.41 -1.18
CA HIS A 120 2.71 18.85 -1.26
C HIS A 120 3.65 19.70 -0.41
N SER A 121 3.97 19.24 0.81
CA SER A 121 4.90 19.91 1.70
C SER A 121 6.30 20.09 1.08
N TRP A 122 6.77 19.10 0.30
CA TRP A 122 8.02 19.22 -0.41
C TRP A 122 7.96 20.31 -1.50
N VAL A 123 6.87 20.36 -2.28
CA VAL A 123 6.66 21.45 -3.26
C VAL A 123 6.69 22.82 -2.59
N GLN A 124 6.10 22.93 -1.41
CA GLN A 124 6.05 24.18 -0.62
C GLN A 124 7.39 24.62 -0.02
N THR A 125 8.44 23.79 -0.05
CA THR A 125 9.78 24.18 0.40
C THR A 125 10.57 24.99 -0.61
N PHE A 126 10.07 25.11 -1.83
CA PHE A 126 10.72 25.88 -2.91
C PHE A 126 10.06 27.26 -3.06
N ASP A 127 10.79 28.21 -3.60
CA ASP A 127 10.32 29.58 -3.84
C ASP A 127 9.18 29.63 -4.88
N SER A 128 9.11 28.64 -5.75
CA SER A 128 8.02 28.48 -6.73
C SER A 128 7.70 27.02 -7.03
N GLU A 129 6.45 26.76 -7.40
CA GLU A 129 6.00 25.44 -7.85
C GLU A 129 6.81 24.96 -9.07
N TYR A 130 7.12 25.86 -10.00
CA TYR A 130 7.95 25.54 -11.16
C TYR A 130 9.33 25.01 -10.76
N GLU A 131 10.01 25.64 -9.82
CA GLU A 131 11.33 25.20 -9.35
C GLU A 131 11.27 23.83 -8.67
N ALA A 132 10.24 23.58 -7.86
CA ALA A 132 10.02 22.27 -7.27
C ALA A 132 9.85 21.19 -8.35
N LEU A 133 8.92 21.39 -9.29
CA LEU A 133 8.66 20.44 -10.37
C LEU A 133 9.89 20.23 -11.28
N LYS A 134 10.62 21.30 -11.59
CA LYS A 134 11.89 21.25 -12.33
C LYS A 134 12.91 20.39 -11.61
N LYS A 135 13.11 20.63 -10.31
CA LYS A 135 14.08 19.89 -9.49
C LYS A 135 13.76 18.41 -9.43
N TYR A 136 12.47 18.06 -9.31
CA TYR A 136 12.05 16.68 -9.34
C TYR A 136 12.31 16.02 -10.70
N ALA A 137 12.01 16.69 -11.80
CA ALA A 137 12.27 16.20 -13.14
C ALA A 137 13.77 16.00 -13.45
N GLU A 138 14.63 16.84 -12.86
CA GLU A 138 16.10 16.69 -12.97
C GLU A 138 16.61 15.44 -12.24
N LEU A 139 16.01 15.10 -11.09
CA LEU A 139 16.40 13.97 -10.23
C LEU A 139 15.81 12.62 -10.71
N TYR A 140 14.59 12.64 -11.23
CA TYR A 140 13.86 11.44 -11.62
C TYR A 140 13.32 11.53 -13.07
N PRO A 141 14.20 11.69 -14.07
CA PRO A 141 13.76 11.96 -15.45
C PRO A 141 13.03 10.78 -16.09
N GLU A 142 13.39 9.54 -15.77
CA GLU A 142 12.81 8.34 -16.39
C GLU A 142 11.40 8.03 -15.88
N ASN A 143 11.11 8.35 -14.60
CA ASN A 143 9.84 8.08 -13.94
C ASN A 143 9.21 9.36 -13.39
N CYS A 144 9.25 10.44 -14.18
CA CYS A 144 8.80 11.74 -13.74
C CYS A 144 7.27 11.84 -13.70
N THR A 145 6.71 11.78 -12.51
CA THR A 145 5.29 12.07 -12.23
C THR A 145 5.21 13.33 -11.38
N LEU A 146 4.59 14.38 -11.89
CA LEU A 146 4.53 15.70 -11.26
C LEU A 146 3.22 15.92 -10.53
N LEU A 147 3.29 16.28 -9.25
CA LEU A 147 2.15 16.63 -8.41
C LEU A 147 1.71 18.07 -8.71
N VAL A 148 0.48 18.25 -9.22
CA VAL A 148 0.07 19.53 -9.84
C VAL A 148 -1.04 20.26 -9.10
N ASP A 149 -1.47 19.77 -7.95
CA ASP A 149 -2.59 20.34 -7.20
C ASP A 149 -2.19 20.94 -5.85
N THR A 150 -0.90 21.28 -5.67
CA THR A 150 -0.41 21.93 -4.46
C THR A 150 -1.06 23.29 -4.22
N TYR A 151 -1.24 24.10 -5.29
CA TYR A 151 -1.84 25.43 -5.22
C TYR A 151 -3.11 25.51 -6.09
N ASN A 152 -2.95 25.67 -7.39
CA ASN A 152 -4.05 25.70 -8.34
C ASN A 152 -3.73 24.84 -9.56
N THR A 153 -4.41 23.74 -9.68
CA THR A 153 -4.17 22.73 -10.69
C THR A 153 -4.17 23.31 -12.11
N LEU A 154 -5.20 24.09 -12.46
CA LEU A 154 -5.39 24.57 -13.85
C LEU A 154 -4.58 25.83 -14.16
N LYS A 155 -4.42 26.74 -13.18
CA LYS A 155 -3.75 28.03 -13.41
C LYS A 155 -2.24 27.99 -13.15
N SER A 156 -1.75 27.03 -12.37
CA SER A 156 -0.35 26.92 -11.95
C SER A 156 0.22 25.53 -12.21
N GLY A 157 -0.31 24.50 -11.58
CA GLY A 157 0.30 23.16 -11.57
C GLY A 157 0.47 22.54 -12.95
N VAL A 158 -0.61 22.44 -13.73
CA VAL A 158 -0.55 21.87 -15.08
C VAL A 158 0.28 22.73 -16.04
N PRO A 159 0.15 24.05 -16.10
CA PRO A 159 1.03 24.89 -16.90
C PRO A 159 2.51 24.73 -16.55
N ASN A 160 2.86 24.72 -15.25
CA ASN A 160 4.23 24.51 -14.81
C ASN A 160 4.75 23.11 -15.17
N ALA A 161 3.93 22.08 -15.01
CA ALA A 161 4.30 20.72 -15.41
C ALA A 161 4.58 20.62 -16.93
N ILE A 162 3.73 21.20 -17.77
CA ILE A 162 3.93 21.27 -19.22
C ILE A 162 5.23 21.99 -19.55
N LYS A 163 5.52 23.11 -18.88
CA LYS A 163 6.74 23.87 -19.05
C LYS A 163 7.97 23.04 -18.70
N VAL A 164 7.95 22.37 -17.55
CA VAL A 164 9.03 21.48 -17.11
C VAL A 164 9.25 20.34 -18.11
N PHE A 165 8.20 19.69 -18.59
CA PHE A 165 8.32 18.62 -19.58
C PHE A 165 8.99 19.13 -20.85
N LYS A 166 8.59 20.31 -21.37
CA LYS A 166 9.14 20.90 -22.58
C LYS A 166 10.57 21.40 -22.43
N GLU A 167 10.91 22.00 -21.31
CA GLU A 167 12.20 22.65 -21.11
C GLU A 167 13.26 21.72 -20.53
N ILE A 168 12.87 20.70 -19.78
CA ILE A 168 13.81 19.86 -19.02
C ILE A 168 13.87 18.42 -19.56
N LEU A 169 12.72 17.74 -19.73
CA LEU A 169 12.71 16.32 -20.09
C LEU A 169 12.91 16.11 -21.59
N ILE A 170 12.10 16.75 -22.42
CA ILE A 170 12.15 16.54 -23.88
C ILE A 170 13.52 16.87 -24.49
N PRO A 171 14.20 17.99 -24.15
CA PRO A 171 15.51 18.29 -24.69
C PRO A 171 16.59 17.29 -24.29
N LYS A 172 16.40 16.57 -23.17
CA LYS A 172 17.31 15.51 -22.71
C LYS A 172 16.96 14.13 -23.26
N GLY A 173 15.96 14.02 -24.13
CA GLY A 173 15.52 12.76 -24.75
C GLY A 173 14.58 11.91 -23.89
N TYR A 174 14.10 12.43 -22.75
CA TYR A 174 13.14 11.73 -21.90
C TYR A 174 11.70 12.01 -22.34
N LYS A 175 10.84 11.02 -22.16
CA LYS A 175 9.40 11.18 -22.41
C LYS A 175 8.72 11.80 -21.19
N PRO A 176 7.77 12.74 -21.38
CA PRO A 176 6.88 13.18 -20.33
C PRO A 176 6.19 11.96 -19.68
N GLY A 177 6.29 11.85 -18.36
CA GLY A 177 5.69 10.74 -17.63
C GLY A 177 4.20 10.97 -17.39
N ALA A 178 3.84 11.39 -16.19
CA ALA A 178 2.46 11.60 -15.77
C ALA A 178 2.33 12.86 -14.89
N ILE A 179 1.10 13.29 -14.69
CA ILE A 179 0.74 14.23 -13.63
C ILE A 179 -0.07 13.48 -12.57
N ARG A 180 0.07 13.91 -11.33
CA ARG A 180 -0.70 13.41 -10.19
C ARG A 180 -1.61 14.50 -9.64
N ILE A 181 -2.82 14.11 -9.32
CA ILE A 181 -3.82 14.90 -8.61
C ILE A 181 -4.23 14.08 -7.38
N ASP A 182 -4.19 14.65 -6.19
CA ASP A 182 -4.59 14.01 -4.92
C ASP A 182 -6.08 14.21 -4.62
#